data_12704c6b0bc379a49a8a3c77e3108ea8
#
_entry.id   12704c6b0bc379a49a8a3c77e3108ea8
#
_cell.length_a   1.000
_cell.length_b   1.000
_cell.length_c   1.000
_cell.angle_alpha   90.00
_cell.angle_beta   90.00
_cell.angle_gamma   90.00
#
_symmetry.space_group_name_H-M   'P 1'
#
loop_
_entity.id
_entity.type
_entity.pdbx_description
1 polymer ?
#
loop_
_entity_poly.entity_id
_entity_poly.type
_entity_poly.pdbx_seq_one_letter_code
_entity_poly.pdbx_strand_id
1 'polypeptide(L)'
;MPRPSPGADANAAVTRGRGIAYIHYKFNEAYVAMGMEVAVERATGKIKVERVTCAFDCGQIINPDGAHAQVEGSILQTLSRVLMEEVKFDRAKVLNVDWSTYPILRMSEVPKLAIELIDRPDKPPVGAGEAACTTVGAALANAVFDATGARLRQVPFTPERVLAALAGKAS
;
A
#
# COMPACT_ATOMS: atom_id res chain seq x y z
N MET A 1 23.60 10.93 5.27
CA MET A 1 23.47 10.52 6.67
C MET A 1 22.97 9.08 6.72
N PRO A 2 23.52 8.22 7.58
CA PRO A 2 22.98 6.88 7.78
C PRO A 2 21.51 7.00 8.26
N ARG A 3 20.68 6.11 7.77
CA ARG A 3 19.26 6.06 8.13
C ARG A 3 19.13 5.54 9.57
N PRO A 4 18.30 6.14 10.43
CA PRO A 4 18.04 5.60 11.76
C PRO A 4 17.45 4.18 11.66
N SER A 5 17.66 3.38 12.67
CA SER A 5 17.06 2.04 12.76
C SER A 5 15.53 2.12 12.76
N PRO A 6 14.83 1.12 12.20
CA PRO A 6 13.37 1.07 12.25
C PRO A 6 12.86 1.25 13.68
N GLY A 7 11.87 2.12 13.86
CA GLY A 7 11.29 2.41 15.18
C GLY A 7 12.19 3.26 16.10
N ALA A 8 13.20 3.95 15.56
CA ALA A 8 14.14 4.75 16.37
C ALA A 8 13.46 5.81 17.25
N ASP A 9 12.31 6.34 16.80
CA ASP A 9 11.51 7.34 17.55
C ASP A 9 10.36 6.70 18.35
N ALA A 10 10.61 5.57 18.99
CA ALA A 10 9.58 4.79 19.69
C ALA A 10 8.73 5.58 20.70
N ASN A 11 9.22 6.69 21.20
CA ASN A 11 8.50 7.56 22.16
C ASN A 11 7.69 8.69 21.50
N ALA A 12 7.81 8.89 20.18
CA ALA A 12 7.04 9.92 19.49
C ALA A 12 5.57 9.50 19.36
N ALA A 13 4.63 10.43 19.57
CA ALA A 13 3.20 10.19 19.39
C ALA A 13 2.85 9.73 17.97
N VAL A 14 3.54 10.29 16.99
CA VAL A 14 3.44 9.95 15.57
C VAL A 14 4.83 9.63 15.03
N THR A 15 5.00 8.42 14.52
CA THR A 15 6.24 7.99 13.88
C THR A 15 6.10 7.94 12.37
N ARG A 16 7.16 8.28 11.63
CA ARG A 16 7.18 8.25 10.16
C ARG A 16 8.15 7.21 9.65
N GLY A 17 7.79 6.59 8.54
CA GLY A 17 8.64 5.59 7.90
C GLY A 17 8.43 5.54 6.40
N ARG A 18 9.39 4.88 5.73
CA ARG A 18 9.42 4.67 4.29
C ARG A 18 9.56 3.20 3.99
N GLY A 19 8.82 2.74 3.00
CA GLY A 19 8.90 1.37 2.52
C GLY A 19 9.03 1.34 1.02
N ILE A 20 9.70 0.31 0.52
CA ILE A 20 9.82 0.06 -0.91
C ILE A 20 9.45 -1.39 -1.19
N ALA A 21 8.84 -1.61 -2.36
CA ALA A 21 8.61 -2.93 -2.93
C ALA A 21 8.84 -2.88 -4.44
N TYR A 22 9.18 -4.02 -5.01
CA TYR A 22 9.43 -4.18 -6.43
C TYR A 22 8.90 -5.53 -6.90
N ILE A 23 8.42 -5.58 -8.14
CA ILE A 23 8.04 -6.82 -8.80
C ILE A 23 8.34 -6.77 -10.31
N HIS A 24 8.71 -7.92 -10.87
CA HIS A 24 8.52 -8.25 -12.27
C HIS A 24 7.28 -9.13 -12.35
N TYR A 25 6.18 -8.54 -12.80
CA TYR A 25 4.86 -9.16 -12.74
C TYR A 25 4.76 -10.32 -13.75
N LYS A 26 4.30 -11.48 -13.27
CA LYS A 26 4.16 -12.73 -14.03
C LYS A 26 5.41 -13.12 -14.84
N PHE A 27 6.61 -12.69 -14.43
CA PHE A 27 7.93 -12.97 -15.03
C PHE A 27 8.16 -12.44 -16.45
N ASN A 28 7.15 -12.01 -17.15
CA ASN A 28 7.22 -11.54 -18.54
C ASN A 28 6.33 -10.33 -18.86
N GLU A 29 5.71 -9.76 -17.84
CA GLU A 29 4.85 -8.59 -17.96
C GLU A 29 5.52 -7.35 -17.34
N ALA A 30 4.76 -6.44 -16.74
CA ALA A 30 5.24 -5.15 -16.28
C ALA A 30 6.24 -5.23 -15.11
N TYR A 31 7.15 -4.26 -15.07
CA TYR A 31 7.98 -3.98 -13.90
C TYR A 31 7.36 -2.87 -13.08
N VAL A 32 7.29 -3.06 -11.78
CA VAL A 32 6.75 -2.05 -10.86
C VAL A 32 7.69 -1.87 -9.68
N ALA A 33 8.12 -0.63 -9.45
CA ALA A 33 8.80 -0.23 -8.22
C ALA A 33 7.94 0.81 -7.49
N MET A 34 7.68 0.57 -6.21
CA MET A 34 6.81 1.41 -5.40
C MET A 34 7.47 1.80 -4.10
N GLY A 35 7.49 3.10 -3.83
CA GLY A 35 7.89 3.68 -2.56
C GLY A 35 6.69 4.27 -1.83
N MET A 36 6.62 4.10 -0.51
CA MET A 36 5.58 4.70 0.33
C MET A 36 6.18 5.46 1.50
N GLU A 37 5.56 6.58 1.84
CA GLU A 37 5.82 7.34 3.06
C GLU A 37 4.56 7.30 3.93
N VAL A 38 4.73 6.92 5.19
CA VAL A 38 3.62 6.79 6.13
C VAL A 38 3.87 7.54 7.44
N ALA A 39 2.78 7.93 8.09
CA ALA A 39 2.75 8.33 9.49
C ALA A 39 1.90 7.32 10.27
N VAL A 40 2.40 6.86 11.40
CA VAL A 40 1.70 5.94 12.30
C VAL A 40 1.49 6.63 13.64
N GLU A 41 0.23 6.77 14.03
CA GLU A 41 -0.16 7.28 15.35
C GLU A 41 -0.12 6.13 16.36
N ARG A 42 0.85 6.15 17.26
CA ARG A 42 1.11 5.02 18.16
C ARG A 42 0.00 4.76 19.18
N ALA A 43 -0.70 5.81 19.58
CA ALA A 43 -1.77 5.69 20.58
C ALA A 43 -3.03 5.03 20.02
N THR A 44 -3.32 5.24 18.74
CA THR A 44 -4.55 4.74 18.10
C THR A 44 -4.29 3.58 17.15
N GLY A 45 -3.04 3.38 16.71
CA GLY A 45 -2.69 2.42 15.66
C GLY A 45 -3.07 2.90 14.25
N LYS A 46 -3.53 4.14 14.09
CA LYS A 46 -3.93 4.66 12.77
C LYS A 46 -2.72 4.87 11.89
N ILE A 47 -2.80 4.32 10.68
CA ILE A 47 -1.83 4.55 9.60
C ILE A 47 -2.38 5.62 8.66
N LYS A 48 -1.57 6.63 8.37
CA LYS A 48 -1.82 7.58 7.27
C LYS A 48 -0.74 7.40 6.21
N VAL A 49 -1.14 7.04 5.00
CA VAL A 49 -0.24 7.07 3.86
C VAL A 49 -0.14 8.51 3.37
N GLU A 50 1.04 9.10 3.43
CA GLU A 50 1.26 10.51 3.08
C GLU A 50 1.60 10.67 1.61
N ARG A 51 2.39 9.73 1.06
CA ARG A 51 2.83 9.75 -0.35
C ARG A 51 3.05 8.33 -0.87
N VAL A 52 2.73 8.13 -2.13
CA VAL A 52 3.12 6.95 -2.91
C VAL A 52 3.86 7.42 -4.16
N THR A 53 5.02 6.84 -4.41
CA THR A 53 5.80 7.03 -5.64
C THR A 53 5.85 5.69 -6.36
N CYS A 54 5.48 5.66 -7.64
CA CYS A 54 5.44 4.45 -8.44
C CYS A 54 6.16 4.67 -9.77
N ALA A 55 7.14 3.83 -10.07
CA ALA A 55 7.72 3.70 -11.40
C ALA A 55 7.14 2.46 -12.05
N PHE A 56 6.59 2.60 -13.24
CA PHE A 56 5.85 1.57 -13.94
C PHE A 56 6.33 1.42 -15.39
N ASP A 57 6.82 0.23 -15.75
CA ASP A 57 7.27 -0.13 -17.08
C ASP A 57 6.40 -1.27 -17.60
N CYS A 58 5.60 -1.00 -18.62
CA CYS A 58 4.79 -2.01 -19.31
C CYS A 58 5.18 -2.14 -20.80
N GLY A 59 6.44 -1.84 -21.15
CA GLY A 59 6.90 -1.80 -22.51
C GLY A 59 6.44 -0.51 -23.22
N GLN A 60 6.06 -0.61 -24.48
CA GLN A 60 5.52 0.53 -25.22
C GLN A 60 4.19 0.98 -24.64
N ILE A 61 4.07 2.27 -24.33
CA ILE A 61 2.84 2.85 -23.78
C ILE A 61 1.94 3.35 -24.92
N ILE A 62 0.86 2.62 -25.19
CA ILE A 62 -0.06 2.95 -26.29
C ILE A 62 -0.98 4.13 -25.90
N ASN A 63 -1.45 4.16 -24.65
CA ASN A 63 -2.30 5.21 -24.12
C ASN A 63 -1.79 5.65 -22.74
N PRO A 64 -1.01 6.75 -22.67
CA PRO A 64 -0.44 7.22 -21.40
C PRO A 64 -1.49 7.56 -20.34
N ASP A 65 -2.57 8.23 -20.70
CA ASP A 65 -3.64 8.61 -19.78
C ASP A 65 -4.33 7.37 -19.20
N GLY A 66 -4.63 6.40 -20.06
CA GLY A 66 -5.21 5.13 -19.66
C GLY A 66 -4.28 4.32 -18.75
N ALA A 67 -2.98 4.25 -19.08
CA ALA A 67 -1.99 3.57 -18.26
C ALA A 67 -1.84 4.23 -16.89
N HIS A 68 -1.76 5.57 -16.85
CA HIS A 68 -1.70 6.34 -15.60
C HIS A 68 -2.93 6.09 -14.72
N ALA A 69 -4.14 6.16 -15.30
CA ALA A 69 -5.37 5.90 -14.57
C ALA A 69 -5.45 4.46 -14.01
N GLN A 70 -4.93 3.47 -14.73
CA GLN A 70 -4.86 2.09 -14.25
C GLN A 70 -3.89 1.94 -13.08
N VAL A 71 -2.73 2.56 -13.13
CA VAL A 71 -1.75 2.53 -12.02
C VAL A 71 -2.32 3.24 -10.79
N GLU A 72 -2.92 4.42 -10.97
CA GLU A 72 -3.57 5.18 -9.89
C GLU A 72 -4.69 4.38 -9.23
N GLY A 73 -5.63 3.86 -10.02
CA GLY A 73 -6.73 3.03 -9.55
C GLY A 73 -6.25 1.77 -8.82
N SER A 74 -5.23 1.10 -9.34
CA SER A 74 -4.60 -0.07 -8.70
C SER A 74 -4.03 0.26 -7.32
N ILE A 75 -3.33 1.39 -7.20
CA ILE A 75 -2.77 1.85 -5.92
C ILE A 75 -3.89 2.12 -4.92
N LEU A 76 -4.86 2.96 -5.28
CA LEU A 76 -5.92 3.40 -4.36
C LEU A 76 -6.83 2.26 -3.93
N GLN A 77 -7.26 1.41 -4.86
CA GLN A 77 -8.09 0.24 -4.54
C GLN A 77 -7.35 -0.73 -3.60
N THR A 78 -6.06 -0.95 -3.84
CA THR A 78 -5.31 -1.89 -3.00
C THR A 78 -4.96 -1.28 -1.65
N LEU A 79 -4.70 0.03 -1.56
CA LEU A 79 -4.58 0.73 -0.27
C LEU A 79 -5.84 0.56 0.56
N SER A 80 -7.02 0.74 -0.04
CA SER A 80 -8.30 0.52 0.63
C SER A 80 -8.40 -0.90 1.21
N ARG A 81 -8.12 -1.91 0.39
CA ARG A 81 -8.12 -3.33 0.81
C ARG A 81 -7.13 -3.60 1.95
N VAL A 82 -5.90 -3.11 1.81
CA VAL A 82 -4.85 -3.39 2.80
C VAL A 82 -5.08 -2.65 4.12
N LEU A 83 -5.73 -1.49 4.10
CA LEU A 83 -5.95 -0.69 5.30
C LEU A 83 -7.24 -1.05 6.06
N MET A 84 -8.34 -1.38 5.36
CA MET A 84 -9.64 -1.41 6.02
C MET A 84 -10.66 -2.43 5.49
N GLU A 85 -10.52 -2.93 4.26
CA GLU A 85 -11.55 -3.79 3.68
C GLU A 85 -11.43 -5.23 4.17
N GLU A 86 -12.50 -5.73 4.76
CA GLU A 86 -12.58 -7.12 5.23
C GLU A 86 -14.01 -7.64 5.09
N VAL A 87 -14.17 -8.73 4.34
CA VAL A 87 -15.46 -9.44 4.32
C VAL A 87 -15.63 -10.21 5.61
N LYS A 88 -16.64 -9.83 6.40
CA LYS A 88 -17.03 -10.53 7.63
C LYS A 88 -18.18 -11.48 7.34
N PHE A 89 -18.06 -12.69 7.81
CA PHE A 89 -19.09 -13.71 7.63
C PHE A 89 -19.16 -14.66 8.82
N ASP A 90 -20.31 -15.29 8.99
CA ASP A 90 -20.51 -16.42 9.88
C ASP A 90 -20.75 -17.71 9.07
N ARG A 91 -21.25 -18.75 9.70
CA ARG A 91 -21.53 -20.02 9.03
C ARG A 91 -22.68 -19.98 8.01
N ALA A 92 -23.49 -18.93 8.03
CA ALA A 92 -24.73 -18.84 7.27
C ALA A 92 -24.72 -17.69 6.22
N LYS A 93 -24.03 -16.56 6.52
CA LYS A 93 -24.15 -15.37 5.70
C LYS A 93 -22.96 -14.41 5.83
N VAL A 94 -22.84 -13.50 4.87
CA VAL A 94 -21.98 -12.30 4.96
C VAL A 94 -22.64 -11.32 5.93
N LEU A 95 -21.84 -10.71 6.80
CA LEU A 95 -22.30 -9.80 7.86
C LEU A 95 -22.23 -8.33 7.44
N ASN A 96 -21.25 -7.95 6.60
CA ASN A 96 -21.17 -6.60 6.07
C ASN A 96 -21.84 -6.54 4.69
N VAL A 97 -23.09 -6.06 4.72
CA VAL A 97 -24.01 -6.10 3.56
C VAL A 97 -24.22 -4.72 2.91
N ASP A 98 -23.60 -3.68 3.43
CA ASP A 98 -23.70 -2.32 2.94
C ASP A 98 -22.43 -1.49 3.19
N TRP A 99 -22.35 -0.29 2.64
CA TRP A 99 -21.19 0.60 2.77
C TRP A 99 -20.96 1.18 4.17
N SER A 100 -21.91 1.05 5.08
CA SER A 100 -21.72 1.43 6.48
C SER A 100 -20.96 0.37 7.27
N THR A 101 -21.07 -0.88 6.84
CA THR A 101 -20.44 -2.04 7.46
C THR A 101 -19.22 -2.56 6.69
N TYR A 102 -19.03 -2.09 5.43
CA TYR A 102 -17.85 -2.37 4.61
C TYR A 102 -17.15 -1.06 4.22
N PRO A 103 -16.25 -0.56 5.07
CA PRO A 103 -15.58 0.71 4.83
C PRO A 103 -14.59 0.61 3.66
N ILE A 104 -14.54 1.68 2.88
CA ILE A 104 -13.56 1.88 1.80
C ILE A 104 -12.83 3.19 1.99
N LEU A 105 -11.68 3.33 1.33
CA LEU A 105 -10.87 4.56 1.35
C LEU A 105 -11.70 5.76 0.88
N ARG A 106 -11.68 6.85 1.64
CA ARG A 106 -12.38 8.09 1.30
C ARG A 106 -11.46 9.06 0.57
N MET A 107 -12.02 9.96 -0.23
CA MET A 107 -11.26 10.97 -0.97
C MET A 107 -10.32 11.81 -0.09
N SER A 108 -10.73 12.09 1.15
CA SER A 108 -9.91 12.82 2.12
C SER A 108 -8.70 12.04 2.64
N GLU A 109 -8.65 10.73 2.40
CA GLU A 109 -7.60 9.82 2.86
C GLU A 109 -6.62 9.44 1.73
N VAL A 110 -6.92 9.88 0.50
CA VAL A 110 -6.08 9.62 -0.67
C VAL A 110 -4.70 10.28 -0.47
N PRO A 111 -3.60 9.51 -0.61
CA PRO A 111 -2.25 10.05 -0.50
C PRO A 111 -1.87 10.90 -1.71
N LYS A 112 -0.78 11.64 -1.59
CA LYS A 112 -0.16 12.23 -2.77
C LYS A 112 0.43 11.14 -3.64
N LEU A 113 0.04 11.08 -4.91
CA LEU A 113 0.56 10.13 -5.88
C LEU A 113 1.60 10.81 -6.78
N ALA A 114 2.71 10.12 -7.03
CA ALA A 114 3.72 10.46 -8.02
C ALA A 114 3.96 9.21 -8.86
N ILE A 115 3.40 9.18 -10.06
CA ILE A 115 3.46 8.04 -10.97
C ILE A 115 4.35 8.42 -12.15
N GLU A 116 5.40 7.64 -12.37
CA GLU A 116 6.29 7.73 -13.51
C GLU A 116 6.05 6.54 -14.43
N LEU A 117 5.58 6.80 -15.63
CA LEU A 117 5.42 5.80 -16.69
C LEU A 117 6.71 5.74 -17.51
N ILE A 118 7.34 4.58 -17.54
CA ILE A 118 8.58 4.34 -18.29
C ILE A 118 8.19 3.80 -19.67
N ASP A 119 8.16 4.68 -20.68
CA ASP A 119 7.85 4.28 -22.06
C ASP A 119 9.05 3.58 -22.72
N ARG A 120 8.81 2.38 -23.20
CA ARG A 120 9.80 1.54 -23.86
C ARG A 120 9.35 1.17 -25.28
N PRO A 121 9.44 2.09 -26.26
CA PRO A 121 8.97 1.85 -27.61
C PRO A 121 9.72 0.73 -28.35
N ASP A 122 10.88 0.32 -27.85
CA ASP A 122 11.66 -0.83 -28.30
C ASP A 122 11.15 -2.19 -27.81
N LYS A 123 10.14 -2.20 -26.92
CA LYS A 123 9.57 -3.41 -26.32
C LYS A 123 8.09 -3.55 -26.69
N PRO A 124 7.59 -4.78 -26.81
CA PRO A 124 6.16 -4.99 -27.00
C PRO A 124 5.38 -4.45 -25.79
N PRO A 125 4.16 -3.89 -26.02
CA PRO A 125 3.28 -3.51 -24.93
C PRO A 125 2.81 -4.74 -24.17
N VAL A 126 2.77 -4.62 -22.83
CA VAL A 126 2.22 -5.65 -21.93
C VAL A 126 1.10 -5.08 -21.07
N GLY A 127 0.41 -5.93 -20.32
CA GLY A 127 -0.75 -5.52 -19.53
C GLY A 127 -0.41 -4.51 -18.43
N ALA A 128 -1.22 -3.44 -18.32
CA ALA A 128 -1.09 -2.39 -17.31
C ALA A 128 -2.18 -2.45 -16.23
N GLY A 129 -3.13 -3.39 -16.32
CA GLY A 129 -4.38 -3.37 -15.54
C GLY A 129 -4.21 -3.62 -14.04
N GLU A 130 -3.31 -4.51 -13.64
CA GLU A 130 -3.25 -4.97 -12.24
C GLU A 130 -1.83 -5.06 -11.64
N ALA A 131 -0.78 -4.91 -12.43
CA ALA A 131 0.58 -5.13 -11.95
C ALA A 131 0.94 -4.23 -10.75
N ALA A 132 0.47 -2.97 -10.73
CA ALA A 132 0.73 -2.04 -9.65
C ALA A 132 0.07 -2.42 -8.31
N CYS A 133 -1.01 -3.23 -8.31
CA CYS A 133 -1.65 -3.72 -7.08
C CYS A 133 -0.68 -4.53 -6.22
N THR A 134 0.19 -5.31 -6.85
CA THR A 134 0.99 -6.35 -6.20
C THR A 134 2.06 -5.82 -5.23
N THR A 135 2.53 -4.60 -5.43
CA THR A 135 3.57 -3.98 -4.60
C THR A 135 3.03 -3.17 -3.41
N VAL A 136 1.74 -2.80 -3.44
CA VAL A 136 1.14 -1.89 -2.46
C VAL A 136 1.23 -2.41 -1.03
N GLY A 137 0.78 -3.64 -0.79
CA GLY A 137 0.78 -4.24 0.55
C GLY A 137 2.18 -4.39 1.14
N ALA A 138 3.14 -4.82 0.30
CA ALA A 138 4.52 -5.00 0.72
C ALA A 138 5.22 -3.66 1.02
N ALA A 139 5.04 -2.65 0.15
CA ALA A 139 5.59 -1.31 0.37
C ALA A 139 5.03 -0.69 1.65
N LEU A 140 3.71 -0.82 1.88
CA LEU A 140 3.05 -0.32 3.09
C LEU A 140 3.55 -1.03 4.35
N ALA A 141 3.62 -2.37 4.35
CA ALA A 141 4.13 -3.15 5.48
C ALA A 141 5.58 -2.78 5.83
N ASN A 142 6.42 -2.56 4.81
CA ASN A 142 7.81 -2.12 5.00
C ASN A 142 7.88 -0.69 5.55
N ALA A 143 7.00 0.22 5.10
CA ALA A 143 6.94 1.59 5.62
C ALA A 143 6.50 1.62 7.09
N VAL A 144 5.50 0.82 7.46
CA VAL A 144 5.08 0.70 8.87
C VAL A 144 6.18 0.11 9.74
N PHE A 145 6.89 -0.90 9.24
CA PHE A 145 8.05 -1.46 9.96
C PHE A 145 9.15 -0.42 10.17
N ASP A 146 9.48 0.36 9.15
CA ASP A 146 10.46 1.43 9.26
C ASP A 146 10.04 2.50 10.29
N ALA A 147 8.74 2.84 10.32
CA ALA A 147 8.19 3.80 11.27
C ALA A 147 8.18 3.29 12.72
N THR A 148 7.95 2.00 12.94
CA THR A 148 7.54 1.49 14.27
C THR A 148 8.38 0.35 14.80
N GLY A 149 9.10 -0.36 13.95
CA GLY A 149 9.77 -1.63 14.26
C GLY A 149 8.83 -2.84 14.30
N ALA A 150 7.51 -2.64 14.18
CA ALA A 150 6.52 -3.72 14.19
C ALA A 150 6.27 -4.31 12.80
N ARG A 151 6.23 -5.64 12.68
CA ARG A 151 5.91 -6.34 11.44
C ARG A 151 4.44 -6.71 11.39
N LEU A 152 3.72 -6.14 10.41
CA LEU A 152 2.35 -6.52 10.08
C LEU A 152 2.37 -7.63 9.03
N ARG A 153 1.62 -8.71 9.27
CA ARG A 153 1.54 -9.89 8.39
C ARG A 153 0.12 -10.29 8.04
N GLN A 154 -0.86 -9.65 8.66
CA GLN A 154 -2.27 -9.90 8.43
C GLN A 154 -2.97 -8.64 7.93
N VAL A 155 -3.57 -8.69 6.76
CA VAL A 155 -4.43 -7.64 6.20
C VAL A 155 -5.89 -7.86 6.64
N PRO A 156 -6.68 -6.77 6.71
CA PRO A 156 -6.29 -5.38 6.62
C PRO A 156 -5.48 -4.92 7.84
N PHE A 157 -4.66 -3.88 7.66
CA PHE A 157 -3.86 -3.28 8.74
C PHE A 157 -4.72 -2.33 9.58
N THR A 158 -5.74 -2.90 10.23
CA THR A 158 -6.64 -2.12 11.09
C THR A 158 -5.91 -1.54 12.30
N PRO A 159 -6.42 -0.46 12.90
CA PRO A 159 -5.83 0.12 14.10
C PRO A 159 -5.58 -0.91 15.23
N GLU A 160 -6.49 -1.84 15.42
CA GLU A 160 -6.39 -2.89 16.45
C GLU A 160 -5.22 -3.85 16.14
N ARG A 161 -5.06 -4.26 14.87
CA ARG A 161 -3.95 -5.12 14.45
C ARG A 161 -2.60 -4.41 14.56
N VAL A 162 -2.57 -3.11 14.25
CA VAL A 162 -1.36 -2.28 14.43
C VAL A 162 -1.01 -2.18 15.91
N LEU A 163 -1.98 -1.88 16.79
CA LEU A 163 -1.74 -1.81 18.23
C LEU A 163 -1.26 -3.15 18.81
N ALA A 164 -1.85 -4.27 18.36
CA ALA A 164 -1.41 -5.60 18.77
C ALA A 164 0.05 -5.87 18.38
N ALA A 165 0.43 -5.51 17.16
CA ALA A 165 1.81 -5.66 16.68
C ALA A 165 2.79 -4.74 17.44
N LEU A 166 2.41 -3.51 17.75
CA LEU A 166 3.20 -2.57 18.56
C LEU A 166 3.41 -3.08 19.99
N ALA A 167 2.44 -3.81 20.57
CA ALA A 167 2.54 -4.43 21.88
C ALA A 167 3.37 -5.73 21.90
N GLY A 168 3.97 -6.12 20.77
CA GLY A 168 4.72 -7.38 20.65
C GLY A 168 3.85 -8.64 20.65
N LYS A 169 2.53 -8.49 20.57
CA LYS A 169 1.59 -9.60 20.37
C LYS A 169 1.54 -9.88 18.87
N ALA A 170 2.48 -10.74 18.40
CA ALA A 170 2.50 -11.15 16.99
C ALA A 170 1.15 -11.75 16.60
N SER A 171 0.56 -11.23 15.53
CA SER A 171 -0.56 -11.85 14.82
C SER A 171 -0.04 -12.88 13.82
#